data_59d125d4440b8248b00d7a0036cb3dab
#
_entry.id   59d125d4440b8248b00d7a0036cb3dab
#
_cell.length_a   1.000
_cell.length_b   1.000
_cell.length_c   1.000
_cell.angle_alpha   90.00
_cell.angle_beta   90.00
_cell.angle_gamma   90.00
#
_symmetry.space_group_name_H-M   'P 1'
#
loop_
_entity.id
_entity.type
_entity.pdbx_description
1 polymer ?
#
loop_
_entity_poly.entity_id
_entity_poly.type
_entity_poly.pdbx_seq_one_letter_code
_entity_poly.pdbx_strand_id
1 'polypeptide(L)'
;MRIKQLFVFSLAAISLTSCFKDEAPNAECDITKAWVHIDEDKLQDMFFNITDTTKTVMYSDRTIYFTVRPDARLDSICPQFEITEGATISPESGSCQDFSNGPVKYTVTSQDKQWKREYLVDFLLPKIPTSYSFDNSGTTYTDPFTGATYCRWYEQCPTGDNTTVRMEVFSNANSGFALSNTKADIEDYPSVIAEGFHGKGIRLTTCSTGEWGKLVRRPLAAGNFFIGEFDVSEALKNTLHTTRMGRPFDRKPIKVTGLYKYKAGDVFWKYVKYKIEEHPEIKDRAAIYAVLYRNRDEQGNEVMLFGEDSKTNPNIVALAEMKEIPETDTWTPFEISFDYFKDIDPNILQRQGYSLTVVFTSSTDGAYYEGAPGSTLYIDDVEIVCEE
;
A
#
# COMPACT_ATOMS: atom_id res chain seq x y z
N MET A 1 -84.26 -26.91 36.68
CA MET A 1 -84.24 -27.43 35.34
C MET A 1 -83.47 -26.44 34.40
N ARG A 2 -82.17 -26.65 34.16
CA ARG A 2 -81.37 -26.08 33.11
C ARG A 2 -80.07 -26.88 33.09
N ILE A 3 -79.84 -27.59 32.00
CA ILE A 3 -78.67 -28.38 31.69
C ILE A 3 -77.55 -27.41 31.31
N LYS A 4 -76.37 -27.49 31.94
CA LYS A 4 -75.15 -26.81 31.49
C LYS A 4 -74.27 -27.83 30.79
N GLN A 5 -74.10 -27.66 29.51
CA GLN A 5 -73.12 -28.40 28.69
C GLN A 5 -71.74 -27.96 29.06
N LEU A 6 -70.87 -28.91 29.39
CA LEU A 6 -69.48 -28.75 29.62
C LEU A 6 -68.77 -28.92 28.25
N PHE A 7 -68.14 -27.84 27.69
CA PHE A 7 -67.24 -27.93 26.54
C PHE A 7 -65.88 -28.29 27.08
N VAL A 8 -65.39 -29.44 26.69
CA VAL A 8 -63.99 -29.85 26.88
C VAL A 8 -63.20 -29.33 25.70
N PHE A 9 -62.34 -28.34 25.91
CA PHE A 9 -61.35 -27.92 24.95
C PHE A 9 -60.15 -28.86 25.02
N SER A 10 -59.98 -29.69 24.00
CA SER A 10 -58.77 -30.51 23.79
C SER A 10 -57.71 -29.66 23.16
N LEU A 11 -56.70 -29.26 23.96
CA LEU A 11 -55.52 -28.49 23.47
C LEU A 11 -54.53 -29.47 22.80
N ALA A 12 -54.58 -29.58 21.50
CA ALA A 12 -53.56 -30.30 20.72
C ALA A 12 -52.25 -29.51 20.74
N ALA A 13 -51.30 -29.97 21.54
CA ALA A 13 -49.92 -29.46 21.48
C ALA A 13 -49.26 -29.91 20.16
N ILE A 14 -49.20 -29.01 19.19
CA ILE A 14 -48.38 -29.20 18.00
C ILE A 14 -46.93 -28.93 18.42
N SER A 15 -46.17 -30.00 18.63
CA SER A 15 -44.71 -29.95 18.76
C SER A 15 -44.14 -29.56 17.40
N LEU A 16 -43.78 -28.29 17.25
CA LEU A 16 -42.94 -27.80 16.19
C LEU A 16 -41.52 -28.38 16.39
N THR A 17 -41.27 -29.57 15.87
CA THR A 17 -39.89 -30.01 15.62
C THR A 17 -39.36 -29.12 14.49
N SER A 18 -38.70 -28.01 14.88
CA SER A 18 -37.83 -27.27 13.98
C SER A 18 -36.71 -28.22 13.57
N CYS A 19 -36.81 -28.82 12.39
CA CYS A 19 -35.66 -29.40 11.74
C CYS A 19 -34.69 -28.24 11.48
N PHE A 20 -33.69 -28.03 12.31
CA PHE A 20 -32.48 -27.38 11.93
C PHE A 20 -31.90 -28.28 10.82
N LYS A 21 -32.09 -27.91 9.57
CA LYS A 21 -31.24 -28.43 8.48
C LYS A 21 -29.84 -28.00 8.86
N ASP A 22 -28.95 -28.95 9.11
CA ASP A 22 -27.55 -28.69 9.19
C ASP A 22 -27.18 -27.91 7.91
N GLU A 23 -26.53 -26.77 8.07
CA GLU A 23 -26.05 -25.97 6.96
C GLU A 23 -25.14 -26.85 6.11
N ALA A 24 -25.27 -26.77 4.78
CA ALA A 24 -24.44 -27.57 3.90
C ALA A 24 -22.95 -27.20 4.13
N PRO A 25 -22.04 -28.21 4.20
CA PRO A 25 -20.63 -27.93 4.41
C PRO A 25 -20.09 -26.93 3.38
N ASN A 26 -19.28 -25.99 3.85
CA ASN A 26 -18.71 -24.93 3.01
C ASN A 26 -17.79 -25.53 1.92
N ALA A 27 -17.97 -25.09 0.68
CA ALA A 27 -17.18 -25.49 -0.47
C ALA A 27 -15.94 -24.61 -0.71
N GLU A 28 -15.82 -23.47 -0.01
CA GLU A 28 -14.68 -22.57 -0.16
C GLU A 28 -13.43 -23.13 0.55
N CYS A 29 -12.26 -22.81 0.00
CA CYS A 29 -10.97 -23.29 0.49
C CYS A 29 -9.87 -22.23 0.31
N ASP A 30 -10.12 -21.03 0.86
CA ASP A 30 -9.23 -19.89 0.70
C ASP A 30 -8.39 -19.61 1.95
N ILE A 31 -7.16 -19.10 1.72
CA ILE A 31 -6.43 -18.34 2.72
C ILE A 31 -6.83 -16.88 2.55
N THR A 32 -7.29 -16.23 3.61
CA THR A 32 -7.70 -14.82 3.60
C THR A 32 -6.63 -13.91 4.20
N LYS A 33 -5.79 -14.47 5.09
CA LYS A 33 -4.70 -13.76 5.75
C LYS A 33 -3.57 -14.73 6.08
N ALA A 34 -2.35 -14.24 5.98
CA ALA A 34 -1.14 -14.94 6.41
C ALA A 34 -0.30 -14.01 7.29
N TRP A 35 0.34 -14.54 8.33
CA TRP A 35 1.26 -13.77 9.16
C TRP A 35 2.32 -14.65 9.80
N VAL A 36 3.41 -14.01 10.22
CA VAL A 36 4.45 -14.63 11.05
C VAL A 36 4.45 -13.92 12.40
N HIS A 37 4.28 -14.70 13.46
CA HIS A 37 4.48 -14.16 14.80
C HIS A 37 5.98 -14.11 15.11
N ILE A 38 6.47 -12.93 15.50
CA ILE A 38 7.85 -12.71 15.88
C ILE A 38 7.90 -11.78 17.10
N ASP A 39 8.81 -12.05 18.02
CA ASP A 39 9.05 -11.19 19.18
C ASP A 39 9.59 -9.83 18.69
N GLU A 40 9.19 -8.73 19.32
CA GLU A 40 9.59 -7.37 18.90
C GLU A 40 11.11 -7.17 18.86
N ASP A 41 11.84 -7.78 19.79
CA ASP A 41 13.30 -7.73 19.86
C ASP A 41 14.00 -8.49 18.72
N LYS A 42 13.29 -9.41 18.05
CA LYS A 42 13.78 -10.22 16.92
C LYS A 42 13.22 -9.77 15.58
N LEU A 43 12.23 -8.88 15.58
CA LEU A 43 11.59 -8.40 14.34
C LEU A 43 12.65 -7.93 13.34
N GLN A 44 13.61 -7.17 13.81
CA GLN A 44 14.64 -6.54 12.99
C GLN A 44 15.72 -7.49 12.48
N ASP A 45 15.77 -8.72 12.98
CA ASP A 45 16.65 -9.75 12.43
C ASP A 45 16.09 -10.38 11.17
N MET A 46 14.77 -10.27 10.96
CA MET A 46 14.09 -10.93 9.86
C MET A 46 13.35 -9.97 8.90
N PHE A 47 12.67 -8.95 9.41
CA PHE A 47 11.83 -8.05 8.63
C PHE A 47 12.38 -6.62 8.60
N PHE A 48 12.01 -5.85 7.58
CA PHE A 48 12.31 -4.42 7.51
C PHE A 48 11.34 -3.61 8.38
N ASN A 49 10.05 -3.95 8.34
CA ASN A 49 8.97 -3.28 9.05
C ASN A 49 8.04 -4.28 9.71
N ILE A 50 7.30 -3.85 10.72
CA ILE A 50 6.25 -4.68 11.37
C ILE A 50 5.16 -5.09 10.36
N THR A 51 4.85 -4.25 9.38
CA THR A 51 3.86 -4.54 8.33
C THR A 51 4.27 -5.69 7.42
N ASP A 52 5.57 -5.98 7.30
CA ASP A 52 6.07 -7.11 6.50
C ASP A 52 5.68 -8.46 7.09
N THR A 53 5.38 -8.52 8.38
CA THR A 53 4.97 -9.76 9.07
C THR A 53 3.57 -10.24 8.71
N THR A 54 2.75 -9.43 8.04
CA THR A 54 1.34 -9.75 7.77
C THR A 54 0.99 -9.47 6.31
N LYS A 55 0.26 -10.40 5.69
CA LYS A 55 -0.25 -10.29 4.32
C LYS A 55 -1.75 -10.57 4.28
N THR A 56 -2.52 -9.66 3.67
CA THR A 56 -3.88 -9.95 3.22
C THR A 56 -3.79 -10.70 1.90
N VAL A 57 -4.49 -11.83 1.78
CA VAL A 57 -4.44 -12.71 0.62
C VAL A 57 -5.71 -12.51 -0.20
N MET A 58 -5.57 -12.13 -1.48
CA MET A 58 -6.70 -11.96 -2.37
C MET A 58 -7.13 -13.31 -2.97
N TYR A 59 -8.41 -13.42 -3.33
CA TYR A 59 -8.97 -14.64 -3.95
C TYR A 59 -8.17 -15.12 -5.18
N SER A 60 -7.58 -14.20 -5.94
CA SER A 60 -6.76 -14.50 -7.12
C SER A 60 -5.37 -15.02 -6.80
N ASP A 61 -4.88 -14.81 -5.58
CA ASP A 61 -3.51 -15.10 -5.22
C ASP A 61 -3.29 -16.61 -5.06
N ARG A 62 -2.14 -17.06 -5.52
CA ARG A 62 -1.64 -18.44 -5.35
C ARG A 62 -0.24 -18.47 -4.75
N THR A 63 0.39 -17.32 -4.66
CA THR A 63 1.69 -17.14 -4.01
C THR A 63 1.54 -16.10 -2.92
N ILE A 64 2.00 -16.43 -1.73
CA ILE A 64 2.08 -15.56 -0.57
C ILE A 64 3.54 -15.39 -0.26
N TYR A 65 4.08 -14.19 -0.39
CA TYR A 65 5.47 -13.94 -0.05
C TYR A 65 5.60 -12.86 1.02
N PHE A 66 6.56 -13.11 1.90
CA PHE A 66 6.99 -12.16 2.92
C PHE A 66 8.31 -11.53 2.50
N THR A 67 8.42 -10.21 2.62
CA THR A 67 9.66 -9.49 2.35
C THR A 67 10.55 -9.55 3.58
N VAL A 68 11.73 -10.14 3.42
CA VAL A 68 12.68 -10.36 4.51
C VAL A 68 14.03 -9.69 4.26
N ARG A 69 14.83 -9.54 5.31
CA ARG A 69 16.19 -9.04 5.21
C ARG A 69 17.14 -10.07 4.55
N PRO A 70 18.27 -9.61 3.96
CA PRO A 70 19.21 -10.48 3.26
C PRO A 70 19.80 -11.61 4.12
N ASP A 71 19.92 -11.36 5.41
CA ASP A 71 20.53 -12.27 6.40
C ASP A 71 19.49 -12.92 7.34
N ALA A 72 18.21 -12.87 6.95
CA ALA A 72 17.14 -13.54 7.68
C ALA A 72 17.34 -15.08 7.68
N ARG A 73 17.15 -15.69 8.84
CA ARG A 73 17.21 -17.16 8.98
C ARG A 73 15.88 -17.77 8.57
N LEU A 74 15.90 -18.57 7.50
CA LEU A 74 14.72 -19.16 6.88
C LEU A 74 14.54 -20.65 7.19
N ASP A 75 15.42 -21.25 8.00
CA ASP A 75 15.48 -22.69 8.29
C ASP A 75 14.36 -23.19 9.22
N SER A 76 13.67 -22.28 9.93
CA SER A 76 12.57 -22.67 10.82
C SER A 76 11.61 -21.48 11.05
N ILE A 77 10.68 -21.29 10.14
CA ILE A 77 9.66 -20.24 10.23
C ILE A 77 8.27 -20.87 10.35
N CYS A 78 7.41 -20.29 11.20
CA CYS A 78 6.11 -20.84 11.56
C CYS A 78 4.97 -19.90 11.10
N PRO A 79 4.64 -19.86 9.78
CA PRO A 79 3.57 -19.01 9.28
C PRO A 79 2.21 -19.44 9.83
N GLN A 80 1.37 -18.46 10.12
CA GLN A 80 -0.01 -18.67 10.54
C GLN A 80 -0.97 -18.18 9.46
N PHE A 81 -2.12 -18.82 9.37
CA PHE A 81 -3.10 -18.55 8.32
C PHE A 81 -4.50 -18.44 8.90
N GLU A 82 -5.24 -17.44 8.44
CA GLU A 82 -6.69 -17.39 8.52
C GLU A 82 -7.25 -17.99 7.22
N ILE A 83 -8.08 -18.99 7.35
CA ILE A 83 -8.67 -19.72 6.23
C ILE A 83 -10.18 -19.70 6.29
N THR A 84 -10.84 -20.02 5.19
CA THR A 84 -12.31 -20.16 5.11
C THR A 84 -12.82 -21.05 6.24
N GLU A 85 -13.93 -20.67 6.84
CA GLU A 85 -14.56 -21.38 7.97
C GLU A 85 -14.86 -22.84 7.63
N GLY A 86 -14.46 -23.75 8.51
CA GLY A 86 -14.61 -25.20 8.34
C GLY A 86 -13.59 -25.87 7.42
N ALA A 87 -12.77 -25.09 6.66
CA ALA A 87 -11.68 -25.64 5.86
C ALA A 87 -10.50 -26.13 6.73
N THR A 88 -9.63 -26.94 6.14
CA THR A 88 -8.39 -27.42 6.75
C THR A 88 -7.19 -27.07 5.91
N ILE A 89 -6.02 -26.86 6.52
CA ILE A 89 -4.76 -26.54 5.82
C ILE A 89 -3.67 -27.52 6.17
N SER A 90 -2.83 -27.87 5.17
CA SER A 90 -1.67 -28.72 5.33
C SER A 90 -0.48 -28.17 4.51
N PRO A 91 0.71 -27.98 5.12
CA PRO A 91 1.06 -28.13 6.54
C PRO A 91 0.12 -27.35 7.47
N GLU A 92 0.04 -27.73 8.74
CA GLU A 92 -0.83 -27.08 9.72
C GLU A 92 -0.42 -25.63 9.96
N SER A 93 -1.40 -24.74 10.13
CA SER A 93 -1.17 -23.33 10.46
C SER A 93 -0.36 -23.21 11.75
N GLY A 94 0.73 -22.44 11.72
CA GLY A 94 1.67 -22.27 12.82
C GLY A 94 2.71 -23.40 12.96
N SER A 95 2.66 -24.45 12.13
CA SER A 95 3.75 -25.44 12.08
C SER A 95 5.00 -24.84 11.42
N CYS A 96 6.17 -25.11 12.00
CA CYS A 96 7.44 -24.58 11.48
C CYS A 96 7.91 -25.36 10.26
N GLN A 97 8.33 -24.63 9.23
CA GLN A 97 8.82 -25.16 7.97
C GLN A 97 10.19 -24.55 7.62
N ASP A 98 10.96 -25.25 6.80
CA ASP A 98 12.23 -24.77 6.25
C ASP A 98 11.99 -24.10 4.88
N PHE A 99 12.25 -22.80 4.80
CA PHE A 99 12.13 -21.98 3.59
C PHE A 99 13.50 -21.65 2.97
N SER A 100 14.61 -22.23 3.49
CA SER A 100 15.96 -21.96 2.97
C SER A 100 16.16 -22.44 1.53
N ASN A 101 15.32 -23.39 1.09
CA ASN A 101 15.41 -24.00 -0.23
C ASN A 101 14.28 -23.55 -1.18
N GLY A 102 13.58 -22.48 -0.84
CA GLY A 102 12.50 -21.91 -1.64
C GLY A 102 11.10 -22.11 -1.06
N PRO A 103 10.05 -21.92 -1.86
CA PRO A 103 8.68 -21.88 -1.38
C PRO A 103 8.19 -23.20 -0.81
N VAL A 104 7.41 -23.13 0.25
CA VAL A 104 6.69 -24.27 0.83
C VAL A 104 5.25 -24.25 0.33
N LYS A 105 4.78 -25.41 -0.14
CA LYS A 105 3.41 -25.57 -0.62
C LYS A 105 2.46 -25.88 0.52
N TYR A 106 1.40 -25.06 0.64
CA TYR A 106 0.27 -25.26 1.52
C TYR A 106 -0.97 -25.62 0.71
N THR A 107 -1.74 -26.60 1.20
CA THR A 107 -3.00 -27.03 0.55
C THR A 107 -4.15 -26.79 1.50
N VAL A 108 -5.11 -25.94 1.11
CA VAL A 108 -6.39 -25.75 1.81
C VAL A 108 -7.43 -26.66 1.22
N THR A 109 -8.12 -27.42 2.08
CA THR A 109 -9.20 -28.33 1.69
C THR A 109 -10.51 -27.81 2.30
N SER A 110 -11.55 -27.68 1.47
CA SER A 110 -12.89 -27.25 1.88
C SER A 110 -13.50 -28.15 2.95
N GLN A 111 -14.49 -27.64 3.70
CA GLN A 111 -15.22 -28.40 4.70
C GLN A 111 -15.90 -29.64 4.13
N ASP A 112 -16.44 -29.55 2.91
CA ASP A 112 -17.06 -30.67 2.20
C ASP A 112 -16.04 -31.65 1.60
N LYS A 113 -14.73 -31.36 1.70
CA LYS A 113 -13.59 -32.14 1.18
C LYS A 113 -13.56 -32.33 -0.33
N GLN A 114 -14.41 -31.63 -1.09
CA GLN A 114 -14.50 -31.79 -2.55
C GLN A 114 -13.52 -30.84 -3.27
N TRP A 115 -13.12 -29.73 -2.65
CA TRP A 115 -12.29 -28.71 -3.26
C TRP A 115 -10.97 -28.55 -2.52
N LYS A 116 -9.93 -28.33 -3.31
CA LYS A 116 -8.59 -28.04 -2.79
C LYS A 116 -7.99 -26.86 -3.52
N ARG A 117 -7.28 -26.03 -2.76
CA ARG A 117 -6.53 -24.90 -3.30
C ARG A 117 -5.10 -24.93 -2.78
N GLU A 118 -4.15 -24.84 -3.70
CA GLU A 118 -2.73 -24.82 -3.37
C GLU A 118 -2.21 -23.39 -3.35
N TYR A 119 -1.37 -23.10 -2.36
CA TYR A 119 -0.66 -21.84 -2.19
C TYR A 119 0.83 -22.13 -2.04
N LEU A 120 1.65 -21.32 -2.68
CA LEU A 120 3.10 -21.29 -2.44
C LEU A 120 3.39 -20.16 -1.46
N VAL A 121 3.98 -20.47 -0.32
CA VAL A 121 4.40 -19.49 0.68
C VAL A 121 5.92 -19.37 0.60
N ASP A 122 6.44 -18.15 0.53
CA ASP A 122 7.86 -17.90 0.37
C ASP A 122 8.33 -16.67 1.15
N PHE A 123 9.64 -16.61 1.42
CA PHE A 123 10.30 -15.50 2.10
C PHE A 123 11.40 -14.98 1.19
N LEU A 124 11.16 -13.81 0.62
CA LEU A 124 11.95 -13.27 -0.48
C LEU A 124 12.52 -11.91 -0.15
N LEU A 125 13.62 -11.56 -0.82
CA LEU A 125 14.20 -10.24 -0.85
C LEU A 125 14.00 -9.63 -2.25
N PRO A 126 12.82 -9.07 -2.57
CA PRO A 126 12.61 -8.46 -3.86
C PRO A 126 13.43 -7.17 -3.97
N LYS A 127 14.04 -6.96 -5.14
CA LYS A 127 14.70 -5.70 -5.48
C LYS A 127 13.76 -4.82 -6.26
N ILE A 128 13.56 -3.58 -5.83
CA ILE A 128 12.75 -2.66 -6.61
C ILE A 128 13.45 -2.33 -7.94
N PRO A 129 12.68 -2.25 -9.04
CA PRO A 129 13.21 -1.81 -10.33
C PRO A 129 13.79 -0.39 -10.25
N THR A 130 14.56 -0.01 -11.27
CA THR A 130 15.04 1.37 -11.44
C THR A 130 14.41 2.05 -12.63
N SER A 131 13.63 1.35 -13.43
CA SER A 131 12.94 1.91 -14.60
C SER A 131 11.46 1.57 -14.54
N TYR A 132 10.61 2.57 -14.77
CA TYR A 132 9.16 2.50 -14.63
C TYR A 132 8.50 3.22 -15.81
N SER A 133 7.94 2.46 -16.76
CA SER A 133 7.14 2.99 -17.87
C SER A 133 5.67 3.13 -17.52
N PHE A 134 5.20 2.52 -16.44
CA PHE A 134 3.81 2.47 -15.99
C PHE A 134 2.78 1.83 -16.94
N ASP A 135 3.18 1.41 -18.13
CA ASP A 135 2.31 0.84 -19.16
C ASP A 135 1.46 -0.35 -18.70
N ASN A 136 2.07 -1.23 -17.92
CA ASN A 136 1.48 -2.50 -17.51
C ASN A 136 1.38 -2.68 -15.98
N SER A 137 1.81 -1.69 -15.21
CA SER A 137 1.83 -1.77 -13.74
C SER A 137 0.49 -1.38 -13.11
N GLY A 138 -0.23 -0.45 -13.74
CA GLY A 138 -1.52 0.05 -13.26
C GLY A 138 -2.66 -0.93 -13.43
N THR A 139 -3.49 -1.10 -12.40
CA THR A 139 -4.69 -1.94 -12.41
C THR A 139 -5.81 -1.33 -11.58
N THR A 140 -7.03 -1.73 -11.90
CA THR A 140 -8.23 -1.40 -11.11
C THR A 140 -8.36 -2.40 -9.97
N TYR A 141 -8.58 -1.89 -8.76
CA TYR A 141 -8.80 -2.66 -7.53
C TYR A 141 -10.14 -2.27 -6.91
N THR A 142 -10.93 -3.27 -6.54
CA THR A 142 -12.16 -3.06 -5.77
C THR A 142 -11.91 -3.51 -4.34
N ASP A 143 -12.06 -2.58 -3.41
CA ASP A 143 -11.90 -2.84 -1.98
C ASP A 143 -13.06 -3.73 -1.48
N PRO A 144 -12.78 -4.91 -0.93
CA PRO A 144 -13.81 -5.86 -0.54
C PRO A 144 -14.67 -5.42 0.65
N PHE A 145 -14.18 -4.46 1.45
CA PHE A 145 -14.87 -3.98 2.65
C PHE A 145 -15.76 -2.77 2.35
N THR A 146 -15.26 -1.85 1.54
CA THR A 146 -15.98 -0.61 1.20
C THR A 146 -16.75 -0.69 -0.10
N GLY A 147 -16.39 -1.62 -1.00
CA GLY A 147 -16.89 -1.70 -2.37
C GLY A 147 -16.35 -0.59 -3.28
N ALA A 148 -15.47 0.27 -2.78
CA ALA A 148 -14.86 1.35 -3.55
C ALA A 148 -13.88 0.79 -4.58
N THR A 149 -13.87 1.39 -5.78
CA THR A 149 -13.00 0.94 -6.87
C THR A 149 -12.05 2.07 -7.26
N TYR A 150 -10.73 1.78 -7.24
CA TYR A 150 -9.67 2.74 -7.53
C TYR A 150 -8.44 2.09 -8.13
N CYS A 151 -7.47 2.89 -8.61
CA CYS A 151 -6.24 2.40 -9.23
C CYS A 151 -5.18 2.02 -8.19
N ARG A 152 -4.47 0.92 -8.46
CA ARG A 152 -3.23 0.48 -7.77
C ARG A 152 -2.18 0.10 -8.80
N TRP A 153 -0.90 0.14 -8.41
CA TRP A 153 0.22 -0.16 -9.30
C TRP A 153 1.11 -1.25 -8.73
N TYR A 154 1.49 -2.19 -9.59
CA TYR A 154 2.31 -3.34 -9.22
C TYR A 154 3.45 -3.53 -10.23
N GLU A 155 4.66 -3.62 -9.73
CA GLU A 155 5.84 -3.85 -10.54
C GLU A 155 6.32 -5.30 -10.45
N GLN A 156 7.02 -5.74 -11.48
CA GLN A 156 7.72 -7.03 -11.47
C GLN A 156 9.10 -6.83 -10.82
N CYS A 157 9.25 -7.27 -9.59
CA CYS A 157 10.45 -7.09 -8.80
C CYS A 157 11.33 -8.34 -8.89
N PRO A 158 12.58 -8.25 -9.37
CA PRO A 158 13.52 -9.37 -9.37
C PRO A 158 13.79 -9.88 -7.95
N THR A 159 13.95 -11.19 -7.81
CA THR A 159 14.46 -11.87 -6.62
C THR A 159 15.87 -12.41 -6.88
N GLY A 160 16.55 -12.87 -5.85
CA GLY A 160 17.96 -13.29 -6.00
C GLY A 160 18.20 -14.53 -6.88
N ASP A 161 17.15 -15.25 -7.28
CA ASP A 161 17.17 -16.53 -7.99
C ASP A 161 16.69 -16.47 -9.45
N ASN A 162 16.73 -15.29 -10.07
CA ASN A 162 16.21 -15.00 -11.42
C ASN A 162 14.71 -15.17 -11.59
N THR A 163 13.96 -15.21 -10.51
CA THR A 163 12.52 -15.10 -10.53
C THR A 163 12.08 -13.64 -10.33
N THR A 164 10.80 -13.35 -10.55
CA THR A 164 10.19 -12.06 -10.25
C THR A 164 8.95 -12.26 -9.42
N VAL A 165 8.69 -11.30 -8.53
CA VAL A 165 7.43 -11.21 -7.80
C VAL A 165 6.71 -9.92 -8.15
N ARG A 166 5.38 -9.99 -8.24
CA ARG A 166 4.55 -8.82 -8.44
C ARG A 166 4.34 -8.10 -7.11
N MET A 167 4.85 -6.88 -6.99
CA MET A 167 4.83 -6.09 -5.75
C MET A 167 4.32 -4.67 -5.99
N GLU A 168 3.56 -4.14 -5.06
CA GLU A 168 3.21 -2.72 -5.03
C GLU A 168 4.41 -1.92 -4.53
N VAL A 169 5.21 -1.41 -5.48
CA VAL A 169 6.39 -0.58 -5.19
C VAL A 169 5.98 0.84 -4.87
N PHE A 170 5.11 1.40 -5.71
CA PHE A 170 4.52 2.70 -5.52
C PHE A 170 3.16 2.58 -4.84
N SER A 171 2.93 3.40 -3.84
CA SER A 171 1.65 3.57 -3.17
C SER A 171 1.09 4.98 -3.37
N ASN A 172 -0.19 5.15 -3.03
CA ASN A 172 -0.92 6.41 -3.13
C ASN A 172 -2.04 6.47 -2.09
N ALA A 173 -2.66 7.64 -1.95
CA ALA A 173 -3.71 7.87 -0.95
C ALA A 173 -5.14 7.51 -1.40
N ASN A 174 -5.33 6.80 -2.50
CA ASN A 174 -6.67 6.46 -3.01
C ASN A 174 -7.52 5.71 -1.98
N SER A 175 -6.95 4.76 -1.24
CA SER A 175 -7.67 4.04 -0.19
C SER A 175 -8.16 4.96 0.94
N GLY A 176 -7.38 6.00 1.27
CA GLY A 176 -7.77 7.04 2.23
C GLY A 176 -8.89 7.94 1.68
N PHE A 177 -8.82 8.33 0.41
CA PHE A 177 -9.86 9.08 -0.27
C PHE A 177 -11.17 8.28 -0.35
N ALA A 178 -11.10 7.00 -0.60
CA ALA A 178 -12.22 6.08 -0.65
C ALA A 178 -13.05 6.05 0.65
N LEU A 179 -12.44 6.30 1.82
CA LEU A 179 -13.17 6.34 3.11
C LEU A 179 -14.26 7.43 3.13
N SER A 180 -14.05 8.53 2.41
CA SER A 180 -15.02 9.62 2.30
C SER A 180 -15.83 9.61 0.99
N ASN A 181 -15.37 8.87 -0.02
CA ASN A 181 -15.89 8.92 -1.37
C ASN A 181 -16.05 7.51 -1.99
N THR A 182 -16.74 6.61 -1.28
CA THR A 182 -16.90 5.19 -1.68
C THR A 182 -17.60 4.98 -3.03
N LYS A 183 -18.32 6.01 -3.52
CA LYS A 183 -19.07 5.96 -4.79
C LYS A 183 -18.44 6.84 -5.88
N ALA A 184 -17.23 7.35 -5.65
CA ALA A 184 -16.52 8.13 -6.66
C ALA A 184 -16.21 7.26 -7.89
N ASP A 185 -16.35 7.84 -9.08
CA ASP A 185 -15.85 7.19 -10.29
C ASP A 185 -14.32 7.15 -10.26
N ILE A 186 -13.73 6.18 -10.96
CA ILE A 186 -12.26 5.96 -10.94
C ILE A 186 -11.51 7.25 -11.32
N GLU A 187 -12.04 7.99 -12.28
CA GLU A 187 -11.45 9.23 -12.78
C GLU A 187 -11.45 10.39 -11.76
N ASP A 188 -12.27 10.32 -10.71
CA ASP A 188 -12.37 11.33 -9.66
C ASP A 188 -11.37 11.11 -8.53
N TYR A 189 -10.65 9.98 -8.55
CA TYR A 189 -9.63 9.70 -7.54
C TYR A 189 -8.38 10.57 -7.71
N PRO A 190 -7.69 10.88 -6.60
CA PRO A 190 -6.48 11.70 -6.62
C PRO A 190 -5.34 11.11 -7.46
N SER A 191 -5.26 9.80 -7.61
CA SER A 191 -4.19 9.12 -8.36
C SER A 191 -4.80 8.09 -9.30
N VAL A 192 -4.68 8.32 -10.62
CA VAL A 192 -5.31 7.46 -11.64
C VAL A 192 -4.37 7.15 -12.78
N ILE A 193 -4.65 6.03 -13.47
CA ILE A 193 -4.01 5.67 -14.73
C ILE A 193 -4.50 6.66 -15.79
N ALA A 194 -3.58 7.24 -16.57
CA ALA A 194 -3.89 8.18 -17.63
C ALA A 194 -3.11 7.85 -18.91
N GLU A 195 -3.37 8.60 -19.98
CA GLU A 195 -2.56 8.56 -21.18
C GLU A 195 -1.17 9.13 -20.86
N GLY A 196 -0.10 8.35 -21.14
CA GLY A 196 1.30 8.70 -20.94
C GLY A 196 1.90 9.45 -22.11
N PHE A 197 3.20 9.68 -22.04
CA PHE A 197 4.02 10.08 -23.19
C PHE A 197 4.18 8.89 -24.14
N HIS A 198 4.47 7.73 -23.57
CA HIS A 198 4.32 6.43 -24.22
C HIS A 198 3.24 5.65 -23.47
N GLY A 199 2.28 5.05 -24.19
CA GLY A 199 1.28 4.17 -23.60
C GLY A 199 0.50 4.77 -22.42
N LYS A 200 0.75 4.29 -21.20
CA LYS A 200 0.06 4.73 -19.98
C LYS A 200 1.03 5.41 -19.02
N GLY A 201 0.58 6.50 -18.42
CA GLY A 201 1.25 7.22 -17.36
C GLY A 201 0.32 7.38 -16.15
N ILE A 202 0.66 8.30 -15.27
CA ILE A 202 -0.03 8.57 -14.02
C ILE A 202 -0.53 10.02 -14.01
N ARG A 203 -1.79 10.23 -13.62
CA ARG A 203 -2.34 11.54 -13.30
C ARG A 203 -2.56 11.65 -11.81
N LEU A 204 -2.02 12.69 -11.22
CA LEU A 204 -2.15 13.07 -9.83
C LEU A 204 -2.93 14.37 -9.75
N THR A 205 -4.09 14.38 -9.08
CA THR A 205 -4.95 15.56 -8.99
C THR A 205 -5.27 15.87 -7.53
N THR A 206 -5.16 17.11 -7.14
CA THR A 206 -5.61 17.59 -5.83
C THR A 206 -7.12 17.69 -5.84
N CYS A 207 -7.79 16.93 -4.97
CA CYS A 207 -9.23 16.79 -4.93
C CYS A 207 -9.81 17.30 -3.61
N SER A 208 -11.02 17.88 -3.67
CA SER A 208 -11.84 18.05 -2.47
C SER A 208 -12.37 16.70 -2.01
N THR A 209 -12.34 16.45 -0.72
CA THR A 209 -12.91 15.23 -0.11
C THR A 209 -14.41 15.35 0.19
N GLY A 210 -15.04 16.43 -0.27
CA GLY A 210 -16.47 16.69 -0.09
C GLY A 210 -16.86 17.05 1.35
N GLU A 211 -18.14 17.10 1.62
CA GLU A 211 -18.67 17.55 2.92
C GLU A 211 -18.30 16.60 4.08
N TRP A 212 -18.24 15.29 3.80
CA TRP A 212 -17.85 14.34 4.84
C TRP A 212 -16.38 14.49 5.22
N GLY A 213 -15.49 14.67 4.25
CA GLY A 213 -14.09 14.94 4.51
C GLY A 213 -13.88 16.25 5.29
N LYS A 214 -14.63 17.30 5.00
CA LYS A 214 -14.65 18.55 5.78
C LYS A 214 -15.10 18.29 7.23
N LEU A 215 -16.13 17.47 7.42
CA LEU A 215 -16.66 17.14 8.74
C LEU A 215 -15.61 16.41 9.60
N VAL A 216 -14.85 15.50 9.02
CA VAL A 216 -13.74 14.78 9.69
C VAL A 216 -12.42 15.56 9.67
N ARG A 217 -12.46 16.85 9.28
CA ARG A 217 -11.32 17.77 9.26
C ARG A 217 -10.20 17.39 8.29
N ARG A 218 -10.57 16.81 7.16
CA ARG A 218 -9.68 16.38 6.06
C ARG A 218 -10.26 16.85 4.72
N PRO A 219 -10.29 18.18 4.47
CA PRO A 219 -11.06 18.77 3.38
C PRO A 219 -10.45 18.53 1.99
N LEU A 220 -9.18 18.13 1.92
CA LEU A 220 -8.42 18.02 0.70
C LEU A 220 -7.61 16.73 0.68
N ALA A 221 -7.47 16.12 -0.49
CA ALA A 221 -6.57 15.03 -0.78
C ALA A 221 -5.71 15.41 -1.99
N ALA A 222 -4.42 15.62 -1.79
CA ALA A 222 -3.48 15.78 -2.89
C ALA A 222 -3.28 14.45 -3.61
N GLY A 223 -3.22 14.47 -4.94
CA GLY A 223 -2.75 13.36 -5.71
C GLY A 223 -1.29 13.09 -5.36
N ASN A 224 -0.99 11.90 -4.90
CA ASN A 224 0.35 11.48 -4.54
C ASN A 224 0.68 10.11 -5.10
N PHE A 225 1.96 9.88 -5.36
CA PHE A 225 2.49 8.62 -5.84
C PHE A 225 3.92 8.50 -5.36
N PHE A 226 4.24 7.49 -4.56
CA PHE A 226 5.54 7.41 -3.91
C PHE A 226 5.99 5.96 -3.71
N ILE A 227 7.29 5.74 -3.77
CA ILE A 227 7.87 4.44 -3.38
C ILE A 227 7.72 4.28 -1.86
N GLY A 228 6.91 3.29 -1.44
CA GLY A 228 6.59 3.07 -0.04
C GLY A 228 5.27 2.34 0.17
N GLU A 229 4.63 2.59 1.31
CA GLU A 229 3.33 2.02 1.68
C GLU A 229 2.37 3.11 2.16
N PHE A 230 1.10 2.95 1.86
CA PHE A 230 0.04 3.79 2.42
C PHE A 230 -0.76 3.01 3.47
N ASP A 231 -0.58 3.37 4.74
CA ASP A 231 -1.29 2.74 5.86
C ASP A 231 -2.63 3.43 6.10
N VAL A 232 -3.69 2.90 5.49
CA VAL A 232 -5.04 3.45 5.62
C VAL A 232 -5.57 3.39 7.06
N SER A 233 -5.05 2.50 7.92
CA SER A 233 -5.48 2.38 9.33
C SER A 233 -5.12 3.63 10.16
N GLU A 234 -4.07 4.35 9.75
CA GLU A 234 -3.64 5.61 10.36
C GLU A 234 -4.42 6.83 9.81
N ALA A 235 -5.15 6.70 8.70
CA ALA A 235 -5.80 7.82 8.03
C ALA A 235 -6.77 8.63 8.92
N LEU A 236 -7.38 7.99 9.91
CA LEU A 236 -8.29 8.65 10.86
C LEU A 236 -7.62 9.01 12.20
N LYS A 237 -6.46 8.43 12.52
CA LYS A 237 -5.74 8.65 13.78
C LYS A 237 -4.64 9.71 13.61
N ASN A 238 -3.67 9.42 12.75
CA ASN A 238 -2.54 10.31 12.46
C ASN A 238 -2.26 10.33 10.95
N THR A 239 -2.89 11.24 10.23
CA THR A 239 -2.79 11.32 8.76
C THR A 239 -1.35 11.51 8.26
N LEU A 240 -0.49 12.16 9.03
CA LEU A 240 0.92 12.35 8.66
C LEU A 240 1.70 11.03 8.66
N HIS A 241 1.25 10.02 9.40
CA HIS A 241 1.86 8.69 9.45
C HIS A 241 1.25 7.68 8.47
N THR A 242 0.29 8.10 7.63
CA THR A 242 -0.28 7.20 6.60
C THR A 242 0.70 6.90 5.48
N THR A 243 1.60 7.83 5.17
CA THR A 243 2.62 7.66 4.12
C THR A 243 3.91 7.14 4.73
N ARG A 244 4.14 5.84 4.66
CA ARG A 244 5.38 5.17 5.08
C ARG A 244 6.31 5.13 3.87
N MET A 245 7.23 6.09 3.81
CA MET A 245 8.03 6.36 2.61
C MET A 245 9.30 5.52 2.56
N GLY A 246 9.53 4.86 1.45
CA GLY A 246 10.74 4.14 1.10
C GLY A 246 10.60 2.62 1.08
N ARG A 247 11.42 2.03 0.23
CA ARG A 247 11.64 0.58 0.13
C ARG A 247 13.14 0.31 0.23
N PRO A 248 13.55 -0.83 0.79
CA PRO A 248 14.96 -1.21 0.85
C PRO A 248 15.62 -1.16 -0.53
N PHE A 249 16.83 -0.59 -0.58
CA PHE A 249 17.55 -0.33 -1.83
C PHE A 249 19.05 -0.64 -1.68
N ASP A 250 19.61 -1.32 -2.69
CA ASP A 250 20.97 -1.88 -2.64
C ASP A 250 21.94 -1.23 -3.63
N ARG A 251 21.55 -0.12 -4.29
CA ARG A 251 22.38 0.60 -5.25
C ARG A 251 22.54 2.05 -4.83
N LYS A 252 23.63 2.70 -5.24
CA LYS A 252 23.85 4.12 -4.99
C LYS A 252 23.21 4.94 -6.10
N PRO A 253 22.10 5.68 -5.84
CA PRO A 253 21.44 6.46 -6.86
C PRO A 253 22.24 7.74 -7.15
N ILE A 254 22.34 8.12 -8.44
CA ILE A 254 23.00 9.35 -8.91
C ILE A 254 21.96 10.42 -9.18
N LYS A 255 20.89 10.05 -9.89
CA LYS A 255 19.82 10.95 -10.29
C LYS A 255 18.51 10.21 -10.55
N VAL A 256 17.42 10.96 -10.57
CA VAL A 256 16.13 10.51 -11.09
C VAL A 256 15.76 11.34 -12.31
N THR A 257 15.31 10.66 -13.36
CA THR A 257 14.82 11.29 -14.59
C THR A 257 13.38 10.85 -14.86
N GLY A 258 12.70 11.57 -15.74
CA GLY A 258 11.35 11.22 -16.18
C GLY A 258 10.72 12.34 -16.99
N LEU A 259 9.43 12.19 -17.23
CA LEU A 259 8.62 13.16 -17.98
C LEU A 259 7.46 13.63 -17.10
N TYR A 260 7.12 14.91 -17.19
CA TYR A 260 5.98 15.47 -16.46
C TYR A 260 5.18 16.46 -17.31
N LYS A 261 3.92 16.68 -16.89
CA LYS A 261 3.11 17.87 -17.19
C LYS A 261 2.53 18.37 -15.87
N TYR A 262 2.40 19.67 -15.71
CA TYR A 262 1.83 20.24 -14.49
C TYR A 262 0.98 21.45 -14.79
N LYS A 263 -0.17 21.55 -14.10
CA LYS A 263 -1.03 22.71 -14.07
C LYS A 263 -1.57 22.92 -12.67
N ALA A 264 -1.41 24.11 -12.12
CA ALA A 264 -1.99 24.49 -10.83
C ALA A 264 -3.49 24.72 -10.95
N GLY A 265 -4.23 24.42 -9.89
CA GLY A 265 -5.63 24.80 -9.74
C GLY A 265 -5.78 26.29 -9.50
N ASP A 266 -7.03 26.79 -9.70
CA ASP A 266 -7.28 28.24 -9.73
C ASP A 266 -7.28 28.89 -8.34
N VAL A 267 -7.71 28.16 -7.29
CA VAL A 267 -7.89 28.72 -5.95
C VAL A 267 -7.19 27.85 -4.91
N PHE A 268 -6.17 28.42 -4.28
CA PHE A 268 -5.44 27.73 -3.22
C PHE A 268 -6.25 27.76 -1.92
N TRP A 269 -6.36 26.60 -1.27
CA TRP A 269 -6.99 26.43 0.02
C TRP A 269 -5.94 26.36 1.11
N LYS A 270 -6.05 27.21 2.14
CA LYS A 270 -5.37 27.05 3.43
C LYS A 270 -6.34 26.47 4.44
N TYR A 271 -5.83 25.57 5.28
CA TYR A 271 -6.62 24.94 6.31
C TYR A 271 -6.26 25.48 7.69
N VAL A 272 -6.95 26.55 8.10
CA VAL A 272 -6.65 27.31 9.32
C VAL A 272 -7.76 27.11 10.34
N LYS A 273 -7.42 26.67 11.56
CA LYS A 273 -8.38 26.49 12.67
C LYS A 273 -9.65 25.72 12.25
N TYR A 274 -9.46 24.65 11.47
CA TYR A 274 -10.52 23.78 10.95
C TYR A 274 -11.47 24.44 9.94
N LYS A 275 -11.03 25.49 9.28
CA LYS A 275 -11.76 26.16 8.19
C LYS A 275 -10.89 26.26 6.96
N ILE A 276 -11.54 26.20 5.81
CA ILE A 276 -10.91 26.50 4.52
C ILE A 276 -10.92 28.00 4.35
N GLU A 277 -9.75 28.57 4.07
CA GLU A 277 -9.58 29.95 3.62
C GLU A 277 -9.11 29.88 2.15
N GLU A 278 -9.83 30.56 1.28
CA GLU A 278 -9.55 30.59 -0.15
C GLU A 278 -8.59 31.72 -0.50
N HIS A 279 -7.52 31.39 -1.22
CA HIS A 279 -6.43 32.29 -1.58
C HIS A 279 -6.17 32.24 -3.09
N PRO A 280 -6.95 32.96 -3.92
CA PRO A 280 -6.74 32.97 -5.38
C PRO A 280 -5.42 33.64 -5.78
N GLU A 281 -4.80 34.42 -4.91
CA GLU A 281 -3.49 35.05 -5.10
C GLU A 281 -2.31 34.10 -4.87
N ILE A 282 -2.52 32.92 -4.26
CA ILE A 282 -1.48 31.92 -4.06
C ILE A 282 -1.58 30.87 -5.16
N LYS A 283 -0.48 30.65 -5.84
CA LYS A 283 -0.36 29.59 -6.84
C LYS A 283 0.12 28.31 -6.18
N ASP A 284 -0.61 27.22 -6.39
CA ASP A 284 -0.21 25.90 -5.89
C ASP A 284 1.05 25.38 -6.61
N ARG A 285 1.76 24.44 -5.99
CA ARG A 285 3.00 23.88 -6.49
C ARG A 285 3.00 22.37 -6.31
N ALA A 286 3.33 21.65 -7.36
CA ALA A 286 3.66 20.23 -7.29
C ALA A 286 5.01 20.00 -6.60
N ALA A 287 5.30 18.75 -6.22
CA ALA A 287 6.64 18.35 -5.83
C ALA A 287 7.07 17.06 -6.52
N ILE A 288 8.34 17.04 -6.95
CA ILE A 288 9.06 15.87 -7.46
C ILE A 288 10.38 15.81 -6.69
N TYR A 289 10.58 14.75 -5.91
CA TYR A 289 11.81 14.56 -5.15
C TYR A 289 12.09 13.08 -4.87
N ALA A 290 13.33 12.77 -4.52
CA ALA A 290 13.74 11.45 -4.08
C ALA A 290 14.66 11.54 -2.86
N VAL A 291 14.55 10.57 -1.96
CA VAL A 291 15.33 10.55 -0.71
C VAL A 291 15.93 9.17 -0.50
N LEU A 292 17.23 9.14 -0.25
CA LEU A 292 17.94 7.96 0.24
C LEU A 292 18.23 8.16 1.72
N TYR A 293 17.86 7.21 2.57
CA TYR A 293 18.04 7.32 4.01
C TYR A 293 18.47 5.98 4.64
N ARG A 294 19.13 6.04 5.79
CA ARG A 294 19.41 4.85 6.60
C ARG A 294 18.12 4.33 7.19
N ASN A 295 17.78 3.08 6.91
CA ASN A 295 16.56 2.46 7.47
C ASN A 295 16.74 1.91 8.89
N ARG A 296 17.93 2.15 9.48
CA ARG A 296 18.20 1.98 10.90
C ARG A 296 19.05 3.16 11.42
N ASP A 297 18.76 3.62 12.63
CA ASP A 297 19.57 4.61 13.31
C ASP A 297 20.88 4.02 13.85
N GLU A 298 21.68 4.84 14.55
CA GLU A 298 22.95 4.40 15.16
C GLU A 298 22.75 3.41 16.30
N GLN A 299 21.57 3.36 16.90
CA GLN A 299 21.19 2.43 17.96
C GLN A 299 20.60 1.12 17.42
N GLY A 300 20.43 1.02 16.12
CA GLY A 300 19.83 -0.13 15.44
C GLY A 300 18.31 -0.12 15.36
N ASN A 301 17.64 0.93 15.83
CA ASN A 301 16.20 1.07 15.74
C ASN A 301 15.77 1.32 14.29
N GLU A 302 14.57 0.85 13.94
CA GLU A 302 13.97 1.10 12.65
C GLU A 302 13.73 2.59 12.41
N VAL A 303 14.07 3.05 11.21
CA VAL A 303 13.80 4.42 10.73
C VAL A 303 12.82 4.31 9.57
N MET A 304 11.70 5.02 9.68
CA MET A 304 10.71 5.21 8.64
C MET A 304 10.51 6.70 8.41
N LEU A 305 10.49 7.12 7.15
CA LEU A 305 10.13 8.50 6.81
C LEU A 305 8.61 8.61 6.62
N PHE A 306 8.08 9.72 7.11
CA PHE A 306 6.68 10.10 6.96
C PHE A 306 6.55 11.42 6.21
N GLY A 307 5.32 11.81 5.86
CA GLY A 307 5.08 13.05 5.12
C GLY A 307 5.67 14.30 5.78
N GLU A 308 5.73 14.35 7.11
CA GLU A 308 6.21 15.51 7.88
C GLU A 308 7.74 15.63 7.95
N ASP A 309 8.46 14.52 7.84
CA ASP A 309 9.92 14.51 8.02
C ASP A 309 10.71 14.00 6.79
N SER A 310 10.01 13.74 5.70
CA SER A 310 10.57 13.13 4.49
C SER A 310 11.77 13.86 3.87
N LYS A 311 12.00 15.13 4.23
CA LYS A 311 13.14 15.93 3.78
C LYS A 311 14.04 16.42 4.93
N THR A 312 13.66 16.18 6.18
CA THR A 312 14.34 16.75 7.37
C THR A 312 14.83 15.73 8.37
N ASN A 313 14.47 14.45 8.19
CA ASN A 313 14.88 13.38 9.09
C ASN A 313 16.42 13.28 9.16
N PRO A 314 17.02 13.17 10.37
CA PRO A 314 18.48 13.11 10.51
C PRO A 314 19.14 11.87 9.89
N ASN A 315 18.38 10.83 9.55
CA ASN A 315 18.88 9.63 8.90
C ASN A 315 18.94 9.74 7.37
N ILE A 316 18.53 10.88 6.79
CA ILE A 316 18.68 11.14 5.37
C ILE A 316 20.17 11.19 5.01
N VAL A 317 20.51 10.50 3.93
CA VAL A 317 21.87 10.41 3.38
C VAL A 317 22.00 11.26 2.12
N ALA A 318 20.97 11.23 1.28
CA ALA A 318 20.94 12.03 0.05
C ALA A 318 19.51 12.46 -0.31
N LEU A 319 19.41 13.63 -0.92
CA LEU A 319 18.15 14.22 -1.42
C LEU A 319 18.34 14.67 -2.86
N ALA A 320 17.42 14.31 -3.74
CA ALA A 320 17.25 14.87 -5.06
C ALA A 320 15.90 15.60 -5.11
N GLU A 321 15.87 16.87 -5.52
CA GLU A 321 14.64 17.66 -5.51
C GLU A 321 14.56 18.61 -6.69
N MET A 322 13.43 18.60 -7.38
CA MET A 322 13.09 19.62 -8.37
C MET A 322 12.62 20.88 -7.65
N LYS A 323 13.47 21.89 -7.52
CA LYS A 323 13.20 23.11 -6.72
C LYS A 323 12.01 23.91 -7.23
N GLU A 324 11.84 23.95 -8.56
CA GLU A 324 10.74 24.62 -9.24
C GLU A 324 10.16 23.69 -10.30
N ILE A 325 8.85 23.55 -10.32
CA ILE A 325 8.11 22.76 -11.31
C ILE A 325 7.26 23.73 -12.12
N PRO A 326 7.74 24.19 -13.29
CA PRO A 326 6.99 25.06 -14.17
C PRO A 326 5.70 24.40 -14.66
N GLU A 327 4.63 25.20 -14.82
CA GLU A 327 3.45 24.71 -15.53
C GLU A 327 3.78 24.46 -17.00
N THR A 328 3.30 23.33 -17.50
CA THR A 328 3.45 22.93 -18.89
C THR A 328 2.32 21.97 -19.29
N ASP A 329 1.73 22.24 -20.46
CA ASP A 329 0.72 21.36 -21.06
C ASP A 329 1.36 20.26 -21.94
N THR A 330 2.67 20.34 -22.18
CA THR A 330 3.42 19.36 -22.96
C THR A 330 4.32 18.53 -22.07
N TRP A 331 4.53 17.27 -22.46
CA TRP A 331 5.47 16.40 -21.77
C TRP A 331 6.87 17.01 -21.76
N THR A 332 7.37 17.30 -20.58
CA THR A 332 8.64 17.98 -20.34
C THR A 332 9.57 17.06 -19.55
N PRO A 333 10.80 16.83 -20.01
CA PRO A 333 11.74 16.02 -19.27
C PRO A 333 12.21 16.72 -18.00
N PHE A 334 12.40 15.92 -16.92
CA PHE A 334 13.08 16.37 -15.73
C PHE A 334 14.28 15.48 -15.42
N GLU A 335 15.27 16.07 -14.78
CA GLU A 335 16.43 15.39 -14.22
C GLU A 335 16.76 16.04 -12.89
N ILE A 336 16.81 15.24 -11.80
CA ILE A 336 17.17 15.68 -10.46
C ILE A 336 18.32 14.83 -9.93
N SER A 337 19.44 15.45 -9.61
CA SER A 337 20.63 14.77 -9.08
C SER A 337 20.56 14.67 -7.56
N PHE A 338 21.09 13.59 -6.99
CA PHE A 338 21.20 13.41 -5.56
C PHE A 338 22.35 14.25 -4.98
N ASP A 339 22.01 15.14 -4.07
CA ASP A 339 22.95 15.83 -3.17
C ASP A 339 23.19 14.95 -1.95
N TYR A 340 24.40 14.45 -1.79
CA TYR A 340 24.79 13.58 -0.68
C TYR A 340 25.25 14.40 0.53
N PHE A 341 24.64 14.19 1.67
CA PHE A 341 24.98 14.82 2.96
C PHE A 341 25.89 13.94 3.81
N LYS A 342 25.92 12.64 3.53
CA LYS A 342 26.69 11.61 4.22
C LYS A 342 27.26 10.61 3.23
N ASP A 343 28.40 10.03 3.56
CA ASP A 343 28.98 8.94 2.80
C ASP A 343 28.13 7.67 2.88
N ILE A 344 28.11 6.91 1.82
CA ILE A 344 27.49 5.58 1.78
C ILE A 344 28.52 4.54 2.26
N ASP A 345 28.10 3.72 3.22
CA ASP A 345 28.83 2.50 3.59
C ASP A 345 28.43 1.37 2.63
N PRO A 346 29.37 0.84 1.81
CA PRO A 346 29.07 -0.22 0.84
C PRO A 346 28.55 -1.52 1.50
N ASN A 347 29.01 -1.84 2.72
CA ASN A 347 28.53 -3.04 3.41
C ASN A 347 27.08 -2.91 3.84
N ILE A 348 26.69 -1.71 4.28
CA ILE A 348 25.31 -1.43 4.67
C ILE A 348 24.42 -1.39 3.43
N LEU A 349 24.91 -0.81 2.32
CA LEU A 349 24.19 -0.76 1.05
C LEU A 349 23.90 -2.18 0.52
N GLN A 350 24.91 -3.04 0.51
CA GLN A 350 24.77 -4.42 0.06
C GLN A 350 23.75 -5.22 0.90
N ARG A 351 23.62 -4.89 2.19
CA ARG A 351 22.64 -5.49 3.10
C ARG A 351 21.29 -4.78 3.09
N GLN A 352 21.05 -3.91 2.12
CA GLN A 352 19.82 -3.12 2.03
C GLN A 352 19.50 -2.32 3.31
N GLY A 353 20.54 -1.82 3.99
CA GLY A 353 20.42 -0.97 5.18
C GLY A 353 20.09 0.49 4.84
N TYR A 354 19.83 0.79 3.57
CA TYR A 354 19.28 2.03 3.07
C TYR A 354 17.91 1.79 2.44
N SER A 355 17.04 2.79 2.51
CA SER A 355 15.78 2.80 1.79
C SER A 355 15.71 4.01 0.88
N LEU A 356 15.07 3.82 -0.28
CA LEU A 356 14.85 4.85 -1.29
C LEU A 356 13.35 5.12 -1.42
N THR A 357 12.97 6.39 -1.41
CA THR A 357 11.67 6.87 -1.88
C THR A 357 11.84 7.82 -3.05
N VAL A 358 10.94 7.75 -4.02
CA VAL A 358 10.71 8.76 -5.05
C VAL A 358 9.27 9.22 -4.87
N VAL A 359 9.06 10.52 -4.80
CA VAL A 359 7.76 11.11 -4.45
C VAL A 359 7.32 12.09 -5.51
N PHE A 360 6.08 11.93 -5.94
CA PHE A 360 5.35 12.82 -6.83
C PHE A 360 4.08 13.27 -6.14
N THR A 361 3.81 14.56 -6.08
CA THR A 361 2.55 15.08 -5.54
C THR A 361 2.07 16.31 -6.30
N SER A 362 0.75 16.39 -6.50
CA SER A 362 0.12 17.52 -7.19
C SER A 362 0.07 18.80 -6.35
N SER A 363 0.21 18.69 -5.01
CA SER A 363 0.30 19.83 -4.08
C SER A 363 1.33 19.56 -3.00
N THR A 364 2.33 20.41 -2.89
CA THR A 364 3.46 20.26 -1.94
C THR A 364 2.98 20.17 -0.49
N ASP A 365 1.99 20.98 -0.13
CA ASP A 365 1.50 21.10 1.25
C ASP A 365 0.23 20.25 1.52
N GLY A 366 -0.03 19.29 0.61
CA GLY A 366 -1.21 18.41 0.67
C GLY A 366 -1.34 17.59 1.96
N ALA A 367 -0.22 17.23 2.60
CA ALA A 367 -0.20 16.55 3.90
C ALA A 367 -0.84 17.39 5.03
N TYR A 368 -0.84 18.71 4.88
CA TYR A 368 -1.46 19.68 5.79
C TYR A 368 -2.85 20.12 5.32
N TYR A 369 -3.40 19.47 4.27
CA TYR A 369 -4.67 19.83 3.62
C TYR A 369 -4.64 21.21 2.96
N GLU A 370 -3.45 21.65 2.52
CA GLU A 370 -3.25 22.90 1.79
C GLU A 370 -2.90 22.58 0.33
N GLY A 371 -3.48 23.33 -0.60
CA GLY A 371 -3.34 23.15 -2.04
C GLY A 371 -4.54 23.67 -2.81
N ALA A 372 -4.48 23.65 -4.13
CA ALA A 372 -5.59 24.09 -4.97
C ALA A 372 -6.31 22.88 -5.59
N PRO A 373 -7.60 22.63 -5.28
CA PRO A 373 -8.37 21.64 -6.00
C PRO A 373 -8.27 21.85 -7.52
N GLY A 374 -7.96 20.76 -8.24
CA GLY A 374 -7.71 20.83 -9.68
C GLY A 374 -6.21 20.93 -10.06
N SER A 375 -5.29 21.20 -9.11
CA SER A 375 -3.85 21.06 -9.40
C SER A 375 -3.56 19.66 -9.88
N THR A 376 -2.96 19.54 -11.07
CA THR A 376 -2.79 18.25 -11.74
C THR A 376 -1.36 18.08 -12.23
N LEU A 377 -0.72 17.00 -11.79
CA LEU A 377 0.61 16.55 -12.20
C LEU A 377 0.48 15.22 -12.95
N TYR A 378 1.04 15.17 -14.15
CA TYR A 378 1.21 13.92 -14.91
C TYR A 378 2.66 13.48 -14.84
N ILE A 379 2.89 12.17 -14.72
CA ILE A 379 4.22 11.54 -14.65
C ILE A 379 4.28 10.36 -15.59
N ASP A 380 5.42 10.20 -16.28
CA ASP A 380 5.72 9.03 -17.11
C ASP A 380 7.23 8.80 -17.24
N ASP A 381 7.61 7.59 -17.69
CA ASP A 381 8.98 7.17 -18.03
C ASP A 381 10.02 7.52 -16.95
N VAL A 382 9.77 7.08 -15.70
CA VAL A 382 10.66 7.38 -14.56
C VAL A 382 11.83 6.41 -14.51
N GLU A 383 13.05 6.93 -14.36
CA GLU A 383 14.27 6.15 -14.19
C GLU A 383 15.10 6.64 -13.00
N ILE A 384 15.54 5.68 -12.16
CA ILE A 384 16.52 5.90 -11.09
C ILE A 384 17.88 5.45 -11.60
N VAL A 385 18.73 6.40 -12.02
CA VAL A 385 20.08 6.12 -12.48
C VAL A 385 21.01 5.91 -11.30
N CYS A 386 21.72 4.78 -11.29
CA CYS A 386 22.63 4.38 -10.20
C CYS A 386 24.08 4.30 -10.67
N GLU A 387 25.02 4.35 -9.74
CA GLU A 387 26.42 3.98 -10.03
C GLU A 387 26.50 2.52 -10.54
N GLU A 388 27.42 2.26 -11.50
CA GLU A 388 27.70 0.93 -12.03
C GLU A 388 28.44 0.03 -11.01
#